data_fbf9cd9ef7671d5fb542b73440db00d1
#
_entry.id   fbf9cd9ef7671d5fb542b73440db00d1
#
_cell.length_a   1.000
_cell.length_b   1.000
_cell.length_c   1.000
_cell.angle_alpha   90.00
_cell.angle_beta   90.00
_cell.angle_gamma   90.00
#
_symmetry.space_group_name_H-M   'P 1'
#
loop_
_entity.id
_entity.type
_entity.pdbx_description
1 polymer ?
#
loop_
_entity_poly.entity_id
_entity_poly.type
_entity_poly.pdbx_seq_one_letter_code
_entity_poly.pdbx_strand_id
1 'polypeptide(L)'
;MSPEKEKVGILLGSQIKKVGEGYVLAPHTLLKAEATALAYKEGTVDKVIVCGGSNFGIRYDDNEILAKPDFSFRAFAGTNLSESEAVVIKQFLVERGVSAEDIFTEGLSATTEENIAIAKIILKRRPMFSGEEEVFIISLLYHLERVFSLFKKAIEGAKPLFAEDVLARNGRM
;
A
#
# COMPACT_ATOMS: atom_id res chain seq x y z
N MET A 1 16.69 11.51 27.80
CA MET A 1 16.54 11.02 26.41
C MET A 1 15.05 10.74 26.16
N SER A 2 14.49 11.38 25.18
CA SER A 2 13.15 11.00 24.71
C SER A 2 13.24 9.62 24.03
N PRO A 3 12.28 8.72 24.25
CA PRO A 3 12.25 7.46 23.54
C PRO A 3 12.20 7.71 22.03
N GLU A 4 12.89 6.87 21.26
CA GLU A 4 12.83 6.94 19.82
C GLU A 4 11.39 6.74 19.35
N LYS A 5 10.90 7.62 18.51
CA LYS A 5 9.54 7.52 17.99
C LYS A 5 9.41 6.31 17.07
N GLU A 6 8.33 5.59 17.20
CA GLU A 6 7.99 4.52 16.28
C GLU A 6 7.78 5.09 14.87
N LYS A 7 8.28 4.39 13.88
CA LYS A 7 8.25 4.81 12.47
C LYS A 7 7.21 4.01 11.71
N VAL A 8 6.25 4.69 11.13
CA VAL A 8 5.16 4.06 10.37
C VAL A 8 5.26 4.42 8.90
N GLY A 9 5.34 3.41 8.04
CA GLY A 9 5.23 3.58 6.60
C GLY A 9 3.78 3.45 6.15
N ILE A 10 3.26 4.41 5.41
CA ILE A 10 1.99 4.30 4.70
C ILE A 10 2.30 3.95 3.25
N LEU A 11 2.05 2.70 2.89
CA LEU A 11 2.25 2.22 1.52
C LEU A 11 0.99 2.45 0.70
N LEU A 12 1.11 3.28 -0.32
CA LEU A 12 0.01 3.53 -1.25
C LEU A 12 -0.14 2.36 -2.20
N GLY A 13 -1.28 1.69 -2.10
CA GLY A 13 -1.68 0.63 -3.00
C GLY A 13 -1.73 1.09 -4.45
N SER A 14 -1.69 0.15 -5.33
CA SER A 14 -1.79 0.34 -6.75
C SER A 14 -2.42 -0.91 -7.35
N GLN A 15 -2.15 -1.21 -8.58
CA GLN A 15 -2.82 -2.28 -9.29
C GLN A 15 -2.33 -3.67 -8.87
N ILE A 16 -3.25 -4.59 -8.73
CA ILE A 16 -3.01 -6.03 -8.71
C ILE A 16 -3.60 -6.65 -9.98
N LYS A 17 -3.07 -7.79 -10.37
CA LYS A 17 -3.52 -8.52 -11.55
C LYS A 17 -4.04 -9.89 -11.14
N LYS A 18 -5.22 -10.27 -11.61
CA LYS A 18 -5.73 -11.62 -11.47
C LYS A 18 -5.06 -12.54 -12.47
N VAL A 19 -4.51 -13.66 -11.98
CA VAL A 19 -3.87 -14.70 -12.80
C VAL A 19 -4.41 -16.06 -12.34
N GLY A 20 -5.23 -16.69 -13.17
CA GLY A 20 -5.92 -17.93 -12.80
C GLY A 20 -6.83 -17.72 -11.58
N GLU A 21 -6.65 -18.53 -10.55
CA GLU A 21 -7.40 -18.43 -9.30
C GLU A 21 -6.78 -17.45 -8.29
N GLY A 22 -5.60 -16.90 -8.57
CA GLY A 22 -4.85 -16.05 -7.66
C GLY A 22 -4.67 -14.63 -8.15
N TYR A 23 -3.91 -13.87 -7.36
CA TYR A 23 -3.56 -12.48 -7.65
C TYR A 23 -2.06 -12.27 -7.56
N VAL A 24 -1.55 -11.41 -8.43
CA VAL A 24 -0.15 -10.96 -8.42
C VAL A 24 -0.09 -9.44 -8.42
N LEU A 25 1.01 -8.88 -7.93
CA LEU A 25 1.23 -7.45 -7.96
C LEU A 25 1.58 -6.99 -9.38
N ALA A 26 0.99 -5.89 -9.83
CA ALA A 26 1.43 -5.22 -11.04
C ALA A 26 2.88 -4.70 -10.86
N PRO A 27 3.67 -4.50 -11.94
CA PRO A 27 5.09 -4.18 -11.82
C PRO A 27 5.42 -3.02 -10.89
N HIS A 28 4.72 -1.90 -10.99
CA HIS A 28 4.95 -0.75 -10.11
C HIS A 28 4.49 -0.98 -8.67
N THR A 29 3.46 -1.78 -8.45
CA THR A 29 3.05 -2.20 -7.11
C THR A 29 4.10 -3.12 -6.49
N LEU A 30 4.65 -4.02 -7.27
CA LEU A 30 5.74 -4.91 -6.84
C LEU A 30 6.97 -4.11 -6.37
N LEU A 31 7.40 -3.11 -7.14
CA LEU A 31 8.53 -2.25 -6.78
C LEU A 31 8.29 -1.55 -5.42
N LYS A 32 7.11 -1.00 -5.22
CA LYS A 32 6.74 -0.34 -3.96
C LYS A 32 6.72 -1.33 -2.78
N ALA A 33 6.16 -2.51 -2.99
CA ALA A 33 6.09 -3.54 -1.96
C ALA A 33 7.48 -4.08 -1.60
N GLU A 34 8.35 -4.33 -2.57
CA GLU A 34 9.74 -4.72 -2.32
C GLU A 34 10.50 -3.64 -1.54
N ALA A 35 10.37 -2.38 -1.94
CA ALA A 35 10.98 -1.27 -1.22
C ALA A 35 10.48 -1.19 0.23
N THR A 36 9.20 -1.41 0.45
CA THR A 36 8.60 -1.42 1.79
C THR A 36 9.17 -2.54 2.66
N ALA A 37 9.30 -3.74 2.12
CA ALA A 37 9.91 -4.87 2.84
C ALA A 37 11.38 -4.58 3.20
N LEU A 38 12.14 -3.97 2.31
CA LEU A 38 13.52 -3.56 2.57
C LEU A 38 13.60 -2.44 3.62
N ALA A 39 12.73 -1.44 3.53
CA ALA A 39 12.65 -0.35 4.52
C ALA A 39 12.33 -0.88 5.93
N TYR A 40 11.48 -1.88 6.02
CA TYR A 40 11.19 -2.56 7.29
C TYR A 40 12.43 -3.31 7.82
N LYS A 41 13.10 -4.08 6.98
CA LYS A 41 14.30 -4.86 7.36
C LYS A 41 15.47 -3.97 7.83
N GLU A 42 15.65 -2.82 7.21
CA GLU A 42 16.71 -1.89 7.56
C GLU A 42 16.35 -0.94 8.73
N GLY A 43 15.12 -1.04 9.25
CA GLY A 43 14.64 -0.23 10.37
C GLY A 43 14.28 1.21 10.00
N THR A 44 14.06 1.50 8.72
CA THR A 44 13.52 2.80 8.27
C THR A 44 12.05 2.95 8.67
N VAL A 45 11.32 1.84 8.72
CA VAL A 45 9.96 1.76 9.26
C VAL A 45 9.82 0.56 10.18
N ASP A 46 9.00 0.70 11.22
CA ASP A 46 8.73 -0.36 12.22
C ASP A 46 7.38 -1.03 11.98
N LYS A 47 6.44 -0.28 11.43
CA LYS A 47 5.09 -0.75 11.06
C LYS A 47 4.69 -0.21 9.70
N VAL A 48 3.75 -0.88 9.07
CA VAL A 48 3.25 -0.52 7.74
C VAL A 48 1.74 -0.48 7.72
N ILE A 49 1.17 0.61 7.22
CA ILE A 49 -0.23 0.70 6.83
C ILE A 49 -0.29 0.55 5.33
N VAL A 50 -0.92 -0.50 4.85
CA VAL A 50 -1.12 -0.76 3.42
C VAL A 50 -2.49 -0.27 3.01
N CYS A 51 -2.54 0.69 2.09
CA CYS A 51 -3.76 1.27 1.58
C CYS A 51 -4.08 0.74 0.19
N GLY A 52 -5.30 0.33 -0.05
CA GLY A 52 -5.76 -0.06 -1.38
C GLY A 52 -7.02 -0.90 -1.35
N GLY A 53 -8.07 -0.39 -1.96
CA GLY A 53 -9.35 -1.06 -2.10
C GLY A 53 -9.39 -2.08 -3.23
N SER A 54 -10.59 -2.51 -3.58
CA SER A 54 -10.80 -3.63 -4.50
C SER A 54 -11.31 -3.22 -5.89
N ASN A 55 -11.60 -1.95 -6.13
CA ASN A 55 -12.41 -1.60 -7.30
C ASN A 55 -11.64 -1.28 -8.57
N PHE A 56 -10.57 -0.52 -8.50
CA PHE A 56 -9.87 -0.04 -9.69
C PHE A 56 -8.43 -0.56 -9.83
N GLY A 57 -7.91 -1.17 -8.79
CA GLY A 57 -6.56 -1.73 -8.79
C GLY A 57 -6.46 -3.14 -9.35
N ILE A 58 -7.58 -3.86 -9.47
CA ILE A 58 -7.61 -5.23 -10.00
C ILE A 58 -7.75 -5.18 -11.50
N ARG A 59 -6.81 -5.81 -12.19
CA ARG A 59 -6.86 -5.96 -13.63
C ARG A 59 -7.00 -7.43 -14.00
N TYR A 60 -7.90 -7.70 -14.94
CA TYR A 60 -8.02 -8.99 -15.58
C TYR A 60 -7.08 -9.10 -16.76
N ASP A 61 -6.68 -10.31 -17.12
CA ASP A 61 -6.01 -10.49 -18.38
C ASP A 61 -7.00 -10.32 -19.56
N ASP A 62 -6.48 -10.08 -20.74
CA ASP A 62 -7.29 -9.76 -21.92
C ASP A 62 -8.25 -10.91 -22.28
N ASN A 63 -7.86 -12.16 -22.05
CA ASN A 63 -8.70 -13.31 -22.36
C ASN A 63 -9.89 -13.40 -21.40
N GLU A 64 -9.71 -13.10 -20.11
CA GLU A 64 -10.80 -13.05 -19.14
C GLU A 64 -11.79 -11.93 -19.47
N ILE A 65 -11.31 -10.77 -19.92
CA ILE A 65 -12.14 -9.65 -20.34
C ILE A 65 -12.98 -10.04 -21.57
N LEU A 66 -12.35 -10.63 -22.58
CA LEU A 66 -13.02 -11.04 -23.81
C LEU A 66 -14.03 -12.16 -23.60
N ALA A 67 -13.83 -13.02 -22.60
CA ALA A 67 -14.76 -14.09 -22.27
C ALA A 67 -16.02 -13.62 -21.54
N LYS A 68 -16.09 -12.36 -21.09
CA LYS A 68 -17.25 -11.80 -20.36
C LYS A 68 -18.11 -11.00 -21.32
N PRO A 69 -19.34 -11.47 -21.65
CA PRO A 69 -20.22 -10.77 -22.59
C PRO A 69 -20.74 -9.43 -22.05
N ASP A 70 -20.78 -9.27 -20.73
CA ASP A 70 -21.24 -8.06 -20.03
C ASP A 70 -20.15 -7.53 -19.12
N PHE A 71 -19.18 -6.81 -19.69
CA PHE A 71 -18.18 -6.13 -18.90
C PHE A 71 -18.74 -4.84 -18.30
N SER A 72 -19.53 -5.00 -17.23
CA SER A 72 -20.08 -3.88 -16.48
C SER A 72 -19.33 -3.71 -15.15
N PHE A 73 -19.40 -2.50 -14.59
CA PHE A 73 -18.87 -2.22 -13.25
C PHE A 73 -19.42 -3.20 -12.20
N ARG A 74 -20.67 -3.62 -12.35
CA ARG A 74 -21.32 -4.58 -11.46
C ARG A 74 -20.72 -5.98 -11.57
N ALA A 75 -20.46 -6.44 -12.78
CA ALA A 75 -19.79 -7.72 -13.02
C ALA A 75 -18.36 -7.70 -12.52
N PHE A 76 -17.69 -6.57 -12.67
CA PHE A 76 -16.33 -6.34 -12.17
C PHE A 76 -16.29 -6.34 -10.63
N ALA A 77 -17.16 -5.58 -9.98
CA ALA A 77 -17.26 -5.53 -8.52
C ALA A 77 -17.67 -6.88 -7.90
N GLY A 78 -18.60 -7.59 -8.54
CA GLY A 78 -19.09 -8.89 -8.04
C GLY A 78 -18.06 -10.00 -8.05
N THR A 79 -17.05 -9.93 -8.91
CA THR A 79 -15.95 -10.93 -9.00
C THR A 79 -14.78 -10.63 -8.07
N ASN A 80 -14.75 -9.48 -7.41
CA ASN A 80 -13.61 -8.99 -6.61
C ASN A 80 -13.91 -8.87 -5.12
N LEU A 81 -15.02 -9.42 -4.66
CA LEU A 81 -15.48 -9.27 -3.28
C LEU A 81 -14.56 -9.92 -2.22
N SER A 82 -13.65 -10.78 -2.63
CA SER A 82 -12.79 -11.52 -1.70
C SER A 82 -11.40 -10.92 -1.50
N GLU A 83 -10.92 -10.07 -2.43
CA GLU A 83 -9.54 -9.60 -2.38
C GLU A 83 -9.43 -8.08 -2.63
N SER A 84 -8.81 -7.38 -1.69
CA SER A 84 -8.39 -5.99 -1.89
C SER A 84 -6.91 -5.94 -2.27
N GLU A 85 -6.49 -4.83 -2.88
CA GLU A 85 -5.06 -4.58 -3.14
C GLU A 85 -4.24 -4.71 -1.85
N ALA A 86 -4.74 -4.14 -0.77
CA ALA A 86 -4.07 -4.14 0.53
C ALA A 86 -3.83 -5.56 1.06
N VAL A 87 -4.77 -6.48 0.89
CA VAL A 87 -4.63 -7.87 1.33
C VAL A 87 -3.56 -8.60 0.52
N VAL A 88 -3.56 -8.44 -0.80
CA VAL A 88 -2.56 -9.06 -1.68
C VAL A 88 -1.16 -8.51 -1.40
N ILE A 89 -1.05 -7.19 -1.19
CA ILE A 89 0.23 -6.56 -0.81
C ILE A 89 0.70 -7.06 0.55
N LYS A 90 -0.19 -7.17 1.54
CA LYS A 90 0.16 -7.70 2.86
C LYS A 90 0.73 -9.11 2.76
N GLN A 91 0.10 -9.98 2.00
CA GLN A 91 0.59 -11.34 1.78
C GLN A 91 2.00 -11.32 1.21
N PHE A 92 2.26 -10.51 0.20
CA PHE A 92 3.60 -10.34 -0.36
C PHE A 92 4.62 -9.87 0.69
N LEU A 93 4.28 -8.86 1.50
CA LEU A 93 5.17 -8.34 2.54
C LEU A 93 5.51 -9.41 3.59
N VAL A 94 4.54 -10.21 4.01
CA VAL A 94 4.76 -11.32 4.94
C VAL A 94 5.70 -12.36 4.33
N GLU A 95 5.53 -12.73 3.07
CA GLU A 95 6.43 -13.63 2.35
C GLU A 95 7.86 -13.08 2.24
N ARG A 96 8.03 -11.76 2.28
CA ARG A 96 9.33 -11.06 2.29
C ARG A 96 9.90 -10.83 3.69
N GLY A 97 9.25 -11.33 4.73
CA GLY A 97 9.76 -11.32 6.10
C GLY A 97 9.31 -10.13 6.96
N VAL A 98 8.30 -9.38 6.52
CA VAL A 98 7.65 -8.40 7.38
C VAL A 98 6.68 -9.10 8.32
N SER A 99 6.75 -8.83 9.62
CA SER A 99 5.83 -9.45 10.59
C SER A 99 4.39 -9.08 10.28
N ALA A 100 3.51 -10.07 10.26
CA ALA A 100 2.08 -9.84 10.01
C ALA A 100 1.44 -8.92 11.05
N GLU A 101 1.97 -8.92 12.27
CA GLU A 101 1.51 -8.07 13.38
C GLU A 101 1.85 -6.59 13.18
N ASP A 102 2.86 -6.30 12.36
CA ASP A 102 3.29 -4.94 12.06
C ASP A 102 2.64 -4.38 10.77
N ILE A 103 1.76 -5.15 10.12
CA ILE A 103 1.08 -4.74 8.90
C ILE A 103 -0.41 -4.52 9.15
N PHE A 104 -0.87 -3.30 8.89
CA PHE A 104 -2.27 -2.91 8.98
C PHE A 104 -2.80 -2.64 7.57
N THR A 105 -3.93 -3.25 7.22
CA THR A 105 -4.52 -3.09 5.89
C THR A 105 -5.72 -2.17 5.92
N GLU A 106 -5.81 -1.32 4.92
CA GLU A 106 -6.98 -0.52 4.58
C GLU A 106 -7.44 -0.95 3.19
N GLY A 107 -8.52 -1.66 3.10
CA GLY A 107 -9.05 -2.26 1.86
C GLY A 107 -10.35 -1.61 1.35
N LEU A 108 -10.71 -0.45 1.86
CA LEU A 108 -11.97 0.22 1.53
C LEU A 108 -11.83 1.36 0.52
N SER A 109 -10.66 2.00 0.49
CA SER A 109 -10.43 3.18 -0.33
C SER A 109 -10.45 2.87 -1.84
N ALA A 110 -11.03 3.78 -2.60
CA ALA A 110 -11.01 3.78 -4.06
C ALA A 110 -10.20 4.94 -4.64
N THR A 111 -9.89 5.95 -3.82
CA THR A 111 -9.14 7.15 -4.22
C THR A 111 -7.99 7.45 -3.27
N THR A 112 -7.08 8.31 -3.71
CA THR A 112 -5.96 8.78 -2.86
C THR A 112 -6.46 9.54 -1.63
N GLU A 113 -7.49 10.36 -1.77
CA GLU A 113 -8.09 11.10 -0.68
C GLU A 113 -8.69 10.16 0.38
N GLU A 114 -9.33 9.08 -0.05
CA GLU A 114 -9.84 8.05 0.85
C GLU A 114 -8.69 7.30 1.54
N ASN A 115 -7.61 6.98 0.83
CA ASN A 115 -6.40 6.40 1.43
C ASN A 115 -5.91 7.25 2.60
N ILE A 116 -5.81 8.56 2.39
CA ILE A 116 -5.37 9.51 3.41
C ILE A 116 -6.32 9.53 4.61
N ALA A 117 -7.60 9.66 4.34
CA ALA A 117 -8.63 9.74 5.39
C ALA A 117 -8.64 8.49 6.26
N ILE A 118 -8.60 7.32 5.65
CA ILE A 118 -8.65 6.04 6.38
C ILE A 118 -7.32 5.77 7.12
N ALA A 119 -6.18 6.03 6.50
CA ALA A 119 -4.88 5.91 7.16
C ALA A 119 -4.79 6.82 8.39
N LYS A 120 -5.28 8.04 8.32
CA LYS A 120 -5.35 8.97 9.45
C LYS A 120 -6.25 8.44 10.58
N ILE A 121 -7.38 7.82 10.25
CA ILE A 121 -8.25 7.18 11.24
C ILE A 121 -7.53 6.02 11.93
N ILE A 122 -6.81 5.19 11.19
CA ILE A 122 -6.03 4.08 11.75
C ILE A 122 -4.99 4.60 12.73
N LEU A 123 -4.19 5.59 12.35
CA LEU A 123 -3.17 6.20 13.20
C LEU A 123 -3.74 6.79 14.50
N LYS A 124 -4.95 7.36 14.45
CA LYS A 124 -5.57 8.01 15.61
C LYS A 124 -6.34 7.07 16.53
N ARG A 125 -6.89 5.99 16.02
CA ARG A 125 -7.88 5.18 16.73
C ARG A 125 -7.44 3.76 17.07
N ARG A 126 -6.44 3.23 16.38
CA ARG A 126 -5.94 1.88 16.70
C ARG A 126 -5.04 1.92 17.93
N PRO A 127 -5.26 1.01 18.92
CA PRO A 127 -4.50 1.02 20.17
C PRO A 127 -2.99 0.83 20.01
N MET A 128 -2.55 0.25 18.91
CA MET A 128 -1.14 0.02 18.61
C MET A 128 -0.40 1.27 18.13
N PHE A 129 -1.10 2.36 17.88
CA PHE A 129 -0.50 3.65 17.52
C PHE A 129 -0.70 4.66 18.64
N SER A 130 0.37 5.38 18.99
CA SER A 130 0.36 6.40 20.04
C SER A 130 -0.20 7.74 19.57
N GLY A 131 -0.15 7.99 18.26
CA GLY A 131 -0.42 9.28 17.64
C GLY A 131 0.80 10.20 17.55
N GLU A 132 1.97 9.74 18.01
CA GLU A 132 3.23 10.48 17.97
C GLU A 132 4.27 9.85 17.03
N GLU A 133 3.85 8.90 16.20
CA GLU A 133 4.72 8.22 15.27
C GLU A 133 5.34 9.17 14.24
N GLU A 134 6.54 8.84 13.80
CA GLU A 134 7.12 9.42 12.60
C GLU A 134 6.54 8.71 11.38
N VAL A 135 5.88 9.45 10.49
CA VAL A 135 5.12 8.88 9.38
C VAL A 135 5.84 9.10 8.06
N PHE A 136 6.01 8.03 7.31
CA PHE A 136 6.56 8.02 5.95
C PHE A 136 5.51 7.61 4.95
N ILE A 137 5.39 8.34 3.85
CA ILE A 137 4.51 7.98 2.74
C ILE A 137 5.36 7.29 1.67
N ILE A 138 5.09 6.02 1.42
CA ILE A 138 5.87 5.16 0.53
C ILE A 138 5.18 5.04 -0.81
N SER A 139 5.83 5.47 -1.87
CA SER A 139 5.41 5.26 -3.25
C SER A 139 6.55 5.53 -4.23
N LEU A 140 6.27 5.43 -5.50
CA LEU A 140 7.19 5.82 -6.57
C LEU A 140 7.25 7.35 -6.71
N LEU A 141 8.39 7.86 -7.14
CA LEU A 141 8.66 9.29 -7.26
C LEU A 141 7.55 10.04 -8.01
N TYR A 142 7.20 9.58 -9.22
CA TYR A 142 6.20 10.26 -10.04
C TYR A 142 4.82 10.35 -9.37
N HIS A 143 4.48 9.38 -8.53
CA HIS A 143 3.20 9.39 -7.79
C HIS A 143 3.28 10.33 -6.59
N LEU A 144 4.36 10.27 -5.81
CA LEU A 144 4.56 11.13 -4.65
C LEU A 144 4.63 12.61 -5.02
N GLU A 145 5.25 12.97 -6.12
CA GLU A 145 5.26 14.35 -6.61
C GLU A 145 3.86 14.92 -6.80
N ARG A 146 2.90 14.08 -7.20
CA ARG A 146 1.51 14.50 -7.42
C ARG A 146 0.65 14.52 -6.16
N VAL A 147 0.90 13.63 -5.21
CA VAL A 147 -0.04 13.39 -4.09
C VAL A 147 0.51 13.75 -2.72
N PHE A 148 1.83 13.92 -2.58
CA PHE A 148 2.43 14.12 -1.26
C PHE A 148 1.91 15.36 -0.53
N SER A 149 1.58 16.43 -1.25
CA SER A 149 1.01 17.64 -0.65
C SER A 149 -0.31 17.38 0.08
N LEU A 150 -1.10 16.42 -0.38
CA LEU A 150 -2.35 16.02 0.27
C LEU A 150 -2.07 15.31 1.60
N PHE A 151 -1.11 14.39 1.61
CA PHE A 151 -0.67 13.70 2.83
C PHE A 151 -0.09 14.67 3.86
N LYS A 152 0.77 15.58 3.41
CA LYS A 152 1.41 16.59 4.27
C LYS A 152 0.40 17.49 4.97
N LYS A 153 -0.69 17.84 4.30
CA LYS A 153 -1.78 18.63 4.90
C LYS A 153 -2.59 17.84 5.91
N ALA A 154 -2.80 16.56 5.67
CA ALA A 154 -3.64 15.70 6.51
C ALA A 154 -2.91 15.11 7.70
N ILE A 155 -1.63 14.78 7.54
CA ILE A 155 -0.78 14.14 8.56
C ILE A 155 0.43 15.04 8.79
N GLU A 156 0.41 15.75 9.90
CA GLU A 156 1.48 16.67 10.26
C GLU A 156 2.82 15.94 10.40
N GLY A 157 3.87 16.51 9.79
CA GLY A 157 5.21 15.94 9.85
C GLY A 157 5.46 14.73 8.95
N ALA A 158 4.49 14.32 8.12
CA ALA A 158 4.68 13.23 7.16
C ALA A 158 5.85 13.53 6.20
N LYS A 159 6.66 12.50 5.95
CA LYS A 159 7.83 12.56 5.06
C LYS A 159 7.66 11.63 3.87
N PRO A 160 8.18 11.99 2.70
CA PRO A 160 8.17 11.07 1.56
C PRO A 160 9.25 9.99 1.75
N LEU A 161 8.95 8.78 1.35
CA LEU A 161 9.93 7.70 1.21
C LEU A 161 9.81 7.14 -0.21
N PHE A 162 10.75 7.50 -1.06
CA PHE A 162 10.74 7.07 -2.45
C PHE A 162 11.20 5.62 -2.56
N ALA A 163 10.36 4.80 -3.18
CA ALA A 163 10.66 3.39 -3.37
C ALA A 163 11.95 3.18 -4.16
N GLU A 164 12.21 4.01 -5.15
CA GLU A 164 13.44 3.98 -5.97
C GLU A 164 14.70 4.17 -5.12
N ASP A 165 14.67 5.09 -4.16
CA ASP A 165 15.81 5.34 -3.27
C ASP A 165 16.09 4.14 -2.37
N VAL A 166 15.04 3.52 -1.82
CA VAL A 166 15.19 2.32 -1.00
C VAL A 166 15.74 1.16 -1.80
N LEU A 167 15.22 0.93 -3.02
CA LEU A 167 15.70 -0.13 -3.90
C LEU A 167 17.15 0.09 -4.33
N ALA A 168 17.51 1.32 -4.70
CA ALA A 168 18.87 1.67 -5.15
C ALA A 168 19.90 1.42 -4.04
N ARG A 169 19.68 1.88 -2.82
CA ARG A 169 20.61 1.68 -1.71
C ARG A 169 20.74 0.22 -1.27
N ASN A 170 19.78 -0.62 -1.65
CA ASN A 170 19.82 -2.07 -1.42
C ASN A 170 20.30 -2.87 -2.65
N GLY A 171 20.82 -2.20 -3.67
CA GLY A 171 21.36 -2.85 -4.87
C GLY A 171 20.32 -3.53 -5.75
N ARG A 172 19.09 -3.04 -5.73
CA ARG A 172 17.97 -3.61 -6.51
C ARG A 172 17.63 -2.83 -7.78
N MET A 173 18.29 -1.72 -8.01
CA MET A 173 18.16 -0.91 -9.22
C MET A 173 19.52 -0.53 -9.77
#